data_89c2de2774cde6c06c13054dac930397
#
_entry.id   89c2de2774cde6c06c13054dac930397
#
_cell.length_a   1.000
_cell.length_b   1.000
_cell.length_c   1.000
_cell.angle_alpha   90.00
_cell.angle_beta   90.00
_cell.angle_gamma   90.00
#
_symmetry.space_group_name_H-M   'P 1'
#
loop_
_entity.id
_entity.type
_entity.pdbx_description
1 polymer ?
#
loop_
_entity_poly.entity_id
_entity_poly.type
_entity_poly.pdbx_seq_one_letter_code
_entity_poly.pdbx_strand_id
1 'polypeptide(L)'
;GIACSFNAGETLKDSVSAQTVINGVADVDKIVGQLDDEAATNITGNIAWEGTLLSGNEPTEQPIKWEDVSAAKMQDKATYEALGWDMSKVWDWSSSGKQPVLRGYDASIFPAVDYTVSGTRIISRALNIAPHNGKAEVSARIVTSDKVQSATLYYGYDSAKVDTAVAMKESCGTYTASLPTDKTGDMFYYIEVKTDKETVTKPYTKSEPIVLNIDDGKVKGEPDQITITPDTKQGGLRFSWLTDPAVTKTVIQYKVKGASKWETKSGTSYVESVTAGYKEKAAHRVEITGLTPSAEYVYRVGDGGSFMSEEKSFTAPKSAADKSFKVIFYSDPQSESVENYMSFKDSIDQALKICPNPDLMISAGDTTQNGYKSTEWEACFEVMGDYYAKYPTVTVAGNHEMKGDWNFVSFAQRFNMSGAKTGYPQFDRTMGYFEYGDAIFVILNGEVTPADKKAEIMKKELQWCKSVLDASDKKWRIVMTHAGPYTSNHDPLDVRDYYINDSEYS
;
A
#
# COMPACT_ATOMS: atom_id res chain seq x y z
N GLY A 1 -22.07 -0.21 -7.77
CA GLY A 1 -21.48 -0.60 -9.02
C GLY A 1 -21.98 -1.92 -9.56
N ILE A 2 -21.26 -2.47 -10.51
CA ILE A 2 -21.57 -3.76 -11.12
C ILE A 2 -21.00 -4.90 -10.27
N ALA A 3 -19.82 -4.71 -9.70
CA ALA A 3 -19.16 -5.67 -8.82
C ALA A 3 -18.65 -5.00 -7.55
N CYS A 4 -18.63 -5.73 -6.42
CA CYS A 4 -18.06 -5.24 -5.17
C CYS A 4 -16.52 -5.31 -5.21
N SER A 5 -15.99 -6.41 -5.73
CA SER A 5 -14.55 -6.62 -5.94
C SER A 5 -14.31 -7.31 -7.27
N PHE A 6 -13.10 -7.18 -7.80
CA PHE A 6 -12.70 -7.77 -9.06
C PHE A 6 -11.25 -8.24 -8.96
N ASN A 7 -11.02 -9.52 -9.19
CA ASN A 7 -9.74 -10.18 -8.94
C ASN A 7 -8.97 -10.44 -10.24
N ALA A 8 -7.69 -10.76 -10.11
CA ALA A 8 -6.87 -11.17 -11.24
C ALA A 8 -7.48 -12.37 -11.99
N GLY A 9 -7.44 -12.34 -13.31
CA GLY A 9 -8.00 -13.36 -14.18
C GLY A 9 -9.48 -13.20 -14.54
N GLU A 10 -10.24 -12.34 -13.84
CA GLU A 10 -11.61 -11.99 -14.20
C GLU A 10 -11.62 -10.96 -15.34
N THR A 11 -12.73 -10.91 -16.08
CA THR A 11 -12.90 -9.97 -17.19
C THR A 11 -14.24 -9.25 -17.06
N LEU A 12 -14.21 -7.90 -17.09
CA LEU A 12 -15.39 -7.06 -17.14
C LEU A 12 -15.30 -6.15 -18.35
N LYS A 13 -16.11 -6.41 -19.37
CA LYS A 13 -16.09 -5.70 -20.65
C LYS A 13 -17.44 -5.17 -21.03
N ASP A 14 -17.44 -4.03 -21.70
CA ASP A 14 -18.57 -3.48 -22.40
C ASP A 14 -19.85 -3.45 -21.52
N SER A 15 -19.64 -3.14 -20.24
CA SER A 15 -20.70 -3.13 -19.22
C SER A 15 -21.17 -1.70 -18.95
N VAL A 16 -22.41 -1.59 -18.46
CA VAL A 16 -23.06 -0.31 -18.25
C VAL A 16 -23.60 -0.21 -16.83
N SER A 17 -23.24 0.85 -16.10
CA SER A 17 -23.81 1.21 -14.80
C SER A 17 -24.69 2.46 -14.94
N ALA A 18 -25.98 2.29 -14.69
CA ALA A 18 -27.00 3.34 -14.78
C ALA A 18 -27.65 3.65 -13.42
N GLN A 19 -26.97 3.34 -12.32
CA GLN A 19 -27.48 3.57 -10.98
C GLN A 19 -27.54 5.06 -10.66
N THR A 20 -28.60 5.50 -10.01
CA THR A 20 -28.73 6.90 -9.54
C THR A 20 -27.96 7.16 -8.26
N VAL A 21 -27.91 6.15 -7.38
CA VAL A 21 -27.16 6.19 -6.10
C VAL A 21 -26.52 4.83 -5.86
N ILE A 22 -25.27 4.83 -5.43
CA ILE A 22 -24.56 3.66 -4.94
C ILE A 22 -24.10 3.94 -3.52
N ASN A 23 -24.61 3.18 -2.56
CA ASN A 23 -24.29 3.32 -1.14
C ASN A 23 -23.36 2.20 -0.69
N GLY A 24 -22.34 2.56 0.09
CA GLY A 24 -21.42 1.62 0.70
C GLY A 24 -20.74 2.19 1.94
N VAL A 25 -20.02 1.36 2.64
CA VAL A 25 -19.27 1.76 3.86
C VAL A 25 -17.84 2.15 3.51
N ALA A 26 -17.25 1.48 2.49
CA ALA A 26 -15.91 1.75 1.98
C ALA A 26 -15.84 1.39 0.50
N ASP A 27 -14.86 1.92 -0.22
CA ASP A 27 -14.50 1.58 -1.62
C ASP A 27 -15.72 1.55 -2.56
N VAL A 28 -16.48 2.64 -2.57
CA VAL A 28 -17.69 2.76 -3.37
C VAL A 28 -17.39 3.41 -4.71
N ASP A 29 -17.60 2.68 -5.80
CA ASP A 29 -17.47 3.24 -7.15
C ASP A 29 -18.60 2.76 -8.11
N LYS A 30 -18.63 3.36 -9.31
CA LYS A 30 -19.73 3.18 -10.26
C LYS A 30 -19.74 1.80 -10.92
N ILE A 31 -18.58 1.22 -11.16
CA ILE A 31 -18.43 -0.07 -11.82
C ILE A 31 -17.93 -1.12 -10.86
N VAL A 32 -16.76 -0.92 -10.25
CA VAL A 32 -16.12 -1.85 -9.33
C VAL A 32 -15.68 -1.10 -8.09
N GLY A 33 -16.02 -1.58 -6.90
CA GLY A 33 -15.65 -0.96 -5.63
C GLY A 33 -14.18 -1.18 -5.30
N GLN A 34 -13.68 -2.40 -5.51
CA GLN A 34 -12.28 -2.77 -5.25
C GLN A 34 -11.68 -3.51 -6.45
N LEU A 35 -10.48 -3.12 -6.85
CA LEU A 35 -9.72 -3.72 -7.94
C LEU A 35 -8.43 -4.32 -7.42
N ASP A 36 -8.12 -5.52 -7.86
CA ASP A 36 -6.78 -6.06 -7.86
C ASP A 36 -5.99 -5.43 -9.04
N ASP A 37 -4.77 -4.98 -8.81
CA ASP A 37 -3.94 -4.32 -9.83
C ASP A 37 -3.73 -5.19 -11.08
N GLU A 38 -3.64 -6.51 -10.92
CA GLU A 38 -3.55 -7.45 -12.05
C GLU A 38 -4.86 -7.56 -12.83
N ALA A 39 -6.01 -7.36 -12.19
CA ALA A 39 -7.32 -7.37 -12.83
C ALA A 39 -7.57 -6.12 -13.70
N ALA A 40 -6.84 -5.05 -13.45
CA ALA A 40 -7.03 -3.76 -14.11
C ALA A 40 -6.90 -3.81 -15.64
N THR A 41 -6.14 -4.75 -16.19
CA THR A 41 -5.98 -4.96 -17.63
C THR A 41 -7.18 -5.60 -18.31
N ASN A 42 -8.02 -6.28 -17.55
CA ASN A 42 -9.18 -7.03 -18.03
C ASN A 42 -10.49 -6.24 -17.94
N ILE A 43 -10.43 -5.00 -17.49
CA ILE A 43 -11.60 -4.11 -17.37
C ILE A 43 -11.53 -3.08 -18.50
N THR A 44 -12.36 -3.25 -19.53
CA THR A 44 -12.30 -2.41 -20.74
C THR A 44 -13.70 -2.13 -21.31
N GLY A 45 -13.86 -0.98 -21.97
CA GLY A 45 -15.09 -0.63 -22.69
C GLY A 45 -16.30 -0.38 -21.78
N ASN A 46 -16.11 -0.20 -20.47
CA ASN A 46 -17.22 0.01 -19.55
C ASN A 46 -17.61 1.50 -19.52
N ILE A 47 -18.89 1.76 -19.36
CA ILE A 47 -19.42 3.11 -19.19
C ILE A 47 -20.28 3.21 -17.94
N ALA A 48 -20.30 4.38 -17.33
CA ALA A 48 -21.16 4.67 -16.20
C ALA A 48 -21.86 6.04 -16.38
N TRP A 49 -23.07 6.15 -15.84
CA TRP A 49 -23.73 7.44 -15.85
C TRP A 49 -22.99 8.45 -14.95
N GLU A 50 -22.68 9.62 -15.54
CA GLU A 50 -21.95 10.68 -14.83
C GLU A 50 -22.68 11.21 -13.58
N GLY A 51 -24.00 11.19 -13.59
CA GLY A 51 -24.84 11.65 -12.50
C GLY A 51 -25.02 10.69 -11.33
N THR A 52 -24.43 9.48 -11.37
CA THR A 52 -24.48 8.55 -10.24
C THR A 52 -23.88 9.18 -9.00
N LEU A 53 -24.64 9.23 -7.92
CA LEU A 53 -24.17 9.69 -6.60
C LEU A 53 -23.56 8.50 -5.84
N LEU A 54 -22.33 8.67 -5.36
CA LEU A 54 -21.67 7.70 -4.49
C LEU A 54 -21.79 8.17 -3.05
N SER A 55 -22.24 7.28 -2.16
CA SER A 55 -22.29 7.48 -0.73
C SER A 55 -21.36 6.49 -0.06
N GLY A 56 -20.28 6.99 0.52
CA GLY A 56 -19.17 6.23 1.10
C GLY A 56 -17.83 6.79 0.64
N ASN A 57 -16.75 6.13 1.02
CA ASN A 57 -15.42 6.54 0.56
C ASN A 57 -15.23 6.13 -0.90
N GLU A 58 -14.94 7.09 -1.77
CA GLU A 58 -14.47 6.77 -3.12
C GLU A 58 -13.04 6.23 -3.03
N PRO A 59 -12.68 5.18 -3.82
CA PRO A 59 -11.30 4.74 -3.90
C PRO A 59 -10.41 5.89 -4.37
N THR A 60 -9.43 6.26 -3.57
CA THR A 60 -8.58 7.45 -3.83
C THR A 60 -7.58 7.24 -4.96
N GLU A 61 -7.30 6.00 -5.37
CA GLU A 61 -6.14 5.68 -6.21
C GLU A 61 -6.36 4.61 -7.29
N GLN A 62 -7.59 4.22 -7.60
CA GLN A 62 -7.83 3.24 -8.65
C GLN A 62 -7.79 3.89 -10.04
N PRO A 63 -7.10 3.31 -11.03
CA PRO A 63 -7.18 3.78 -12.40
C PRO A 63 -8.63 3.64 -12.88
N ILE A 64 -9.24 4.76 -13.34
CA ILE A 64 -10.59 4.76 -13.89
C ILE A 64 -10.65 3.79 -15.08
N LYS A 65 -11.45 2.75 -14.96
CA LYS A 65 -11.61 1.68 -15.97
C LYS A 65 -12.96 1.78 -16.70
N TRP A 66 -13.59 2.92 -16.67
CA TRP A 66 -14.83 3.22 -17.37
C TRP A 66 -14.86 4.68 -17.81
N GLU A 67 -15.72 4.96 -18.79
CA GLU A 67 -16.02 6.32 -19.25
C GLU A 67 -17.30 6.81 -18.55
N ASP A 68 -17.25 8.00 -17.95
CA ASP A 68 -18.42 8.71 -17.48
C ASP A 68 -19.18 9.30 -18.69
N VAL A 69 -20.44 8.93 -18.84
CA VAL A 69 -21.28 9.38 -19.96
C VAL A 69 -22.51 10.11 -19.50
N SER A 70 -22.96 11.07 -20.29
CA SER A 70 -24.15 11.88 -20.01
C SER A 70 -25.45 11.07 -20.05
N ALA A 71 -26.49 11.57 -19.39
CA ALA A 71 -27.84 11.00 -19.45
C ALA A 71 -28.34 10.87 -20.91
N ALA A 72 -27.98 11.81 -21.79
CA ALA A 72 -28.34 11.76 -23.19
C ALA A 72 -27.67 10.55 -23.90
N LYS A 73 -26.40 10.27 -23.65
CA LYS A 73 -25.71 9.07 -24.16
C LYS A 73 -26.29 7.79 -23.57
N MET A 74 -26.63 7.77 -22.28
CA MET A 74 -27.28 6.61 -21.64
C MET A 74 -28.66 6.29 -22.22
N GLN A 75 -29.33 7.29 -22.78
CA GLN A 75 -30.64 7.17 -23.44
C GLN A 75 -30.56 7.05 -24.96
N ASP A 76 -29.37 6.84 -25.51
CA ASP A 76 -29.15 6.66 -26.96
C ASP A 76 -28.76 5.21 -27.25
N LYS A 77 -29.56 4.57 -28.11
CA LYS A 77 -29.32 3.21 -28.58
C LYS A 77 -27.92 3.02 -29.18
N ALA A 78 -27.42 4.00 -29.92
CA ALA A 78 -26.12 3.96 -30.55
C ALA A 78 -24.96 3.79 -29.56
N THR A 79 -25.13 4.26 -28.32
CA THR A 79 -24.15 4.07 -27.25
C THR A 79 -23.92 2.58 -26.94
N TYR A 80 -24.97 1.81 -26.86
CA TYR A 80 -24.92 0.38 -26.57
C TYR A 80 -24.46 -0.45 -27.77
N GLU A 81 -24.86 -0.03 -28.98
CA GLU A 81 -24.38 -0.66 -30.22
C GLU A 81 -22.86 -0.46 -30.36
N ALA A 82 -22.32 0.71 -29.99
CA ALA A 82 -20.90 0.97 -29.98
C ALA A 82 -20.11 0.13 -28.96
N LEU A 83 -20.75 -0.28 -27.85
CA LEU A 83 -20.20 -1.25 -26.88
C LEU A 83 -20.27 -2.69 -27.39
N GLY A 84 -20.79 -2.95 -28.59
CA GLY A 84 -20.93 -4.30 -29.14
C GLY A 84 -22.15 -5.08 -28.66
N TRP A 85 -23.13 -4.42 -28.01
CA TRP A 85 -24.34 -5.10 -27.58
C TRP A 85 -25.20 -5.50 -28.79
N ASP A 86 -25.51 -6.79 -28.90
CA ASP A 86 -26.30 -7.33 -30.02
C ASP A 86 -27.77 -6.98 -29.87
N MET A 87 -28.15 -5.82 -30.43
CA MET A 87 -29.51 -5.32 -30.44
C MET A 87 -30.43 -6.09 -31.42
N SER A 88 -29.90 -7.07 -32.16
CA SER A 88 -30.67 -7.89 -33.08
C SER A 88 -31.09 -9.24 -32.51
N LYS A 89 -30.30 -9.80 -31.59
CA LYS A 89 -30.51 -11.18 -31.07
C LYS A 89 -30.73 -11.20 -29.55
N VAL A 90 -30.01 -10.40 -28.81
CA VAL A 90 -29.98 -10.43 -27.33
C VAL A 90 -30.85 -9.35 -26.72
N TRP A 91 -30.71 -8.13 -27.23
CA TRP A 91 -31.32 -6.95 -26.68
C TRP A 91 -32.41 -6.36 -27.61
N ASP A 92 -33.43 -5.77 -27.02
CA ASP A 92 -34.38 -4.88 -27.69
C ASP A 92 -34.23 -3.46 -27.12
N TRP A 93 -34.74 -2.49 -27.85
CA TRP A 93 -34.74 -1.09 -27.42
C TRP A 93 -36.15 -0.69 -26.93
N SER A 94 -36.26 -0.31 -25.66
CA SER A 94 -37.48 0.28 -25.13
C SER A 94 -37.56 1.74 -25.55
N SER A 95 -38.45 2.05 -26.50
CA SER A 95 -38.65 3.44 -26.95
C SER A 95 -39.27 4.33 -25.86
N SER A 96 -40.08 3.78 -24.98
CA SER A 96 -40.68 4.50 -23.86
C SER A 96 -39.70 4.73 -22.72
N GLY A 97 -38.90 3.70 -22.37
CA GLY A 97 -37.87 3.75 -21.33
C GLY A 97 -36.54 4.35 -21.80
N LYS A 98 -36.33 4.46 -23.13
CA LYS A 98 -35.05 4.87 -23.74
C LYS A 98 -33.85 4.08 -23.15
N GLN A 99 -34.00 2.77 -23.09
CA GLN A 99 -33.02 1.86 -22.52
C GLN A 99 -33.05 0.50 -23.20
N PRO A 100 -31.94 -0.27 -23.16
CA PRO A 100 -31.94 -1.65 -23.62
C PRO A 100 -32.75 -2.53 -22.65
N VAL A 101 -33.44 -3.51 -23.20
CA VAL A 101 -34.17 -4.55 -22.47
C VAL A 101 -33.83 -5.90 -23.06
N LEU A 102 -33.86 -6.96 -22.26
CA LEU A 102 -33.62 -8.31 -22.78
C LEU A 102 -34.74 -8.71 -23.74
N ARG A 103 -34.37 -9.24 -24.89
CA ARG A 103 -35.33 -9.71 -25.91
C ARG A 103 -36.19 -10.82 -25.37
N GLY A 104 -37.49 -10.71 -25.62
CA GLY A 104 -38.48 -11.71 -25.16
C GLY A 104 -38.99 -11.48 -23.74
N TYR A 105 -38.54 -10.45 -23.05
CA TYR A 105 -39.07 -10.01 -21.77
C TYR A 105 -40.02 -8.84 -21.95
N ASP A 106 -41.01 -8.76 -21.07
CA ASP A 106 -41.93 -7.61 -21.04
C ASP A 106 -41.19 -6.34 -20.57
N ALA A 107 -41.11 -5.34 -21.45
CA ALA A 107 -40.42 -4.10 -21.15
C ALA A 107 -41.01 -3.34 -19.91
N SER A 108 -42.27 -3.65 -19.54
CA SER A 108 -42.92 -3.04 -18.37
C SER A 108 -42.35 -3.51 -17.03
N ILE A 109 -41.68 -4.66 -17.01
CA ILE A 109 -40.98 -5.12 -15.78
C ILE A 109 -39.66 -4.39 -15.53
N PHE A 110 -39.13 -3.69 -16.54
CA PHE A 110 -37.93 -2.88 -16.42
C PHE A 110 -38.32 -1.41 -16.34
N PRO A 111 -38.43 -0.81 -15.14
CA PRO A 111 -38.76 0.59 -15.02
C PRO A 111 -37.72 1.44 -15.75
N ALA A 112 -38.19 2.55 -16.36
CA ALA A 112 -37.27 3.51 -16.95
C ALA A 112 -36.30 4.04 -15.91
N VAL A 113 -35.01 4.10 -16.27
CA VAL A 113 -34.01 4.69 -15.38
C VAL A 113 -34.25 6.21 -15.34
N ASP A 114 -34.41 6.71 -14.14
CA ASP A 114 -34.48 8.14 -13.91
C ASP A 114 -33.08 8.75 -13.88
N TYR A 115 -32.71 9.42 -14.96
CA TYR A 115 -31.44 10.12 -15.09
C TYR A 115 -31.49 11.56 -14.54
N THR A 116 -32.41 11.87 -13.65
CA THR A 116 -32.37 13.14 -12.92
C THR A 116 -31.31 13.06 -11.83
N VAL A 117 -30.42 14.05 -11.81
CA VAL A 117 -29.44 14.17 -10.75
C VAL A 117 -30.14 14.65 -9.48
N SER A 118 -30.10 13.87 -8.41
CA SER A 118 -30.53 14.31 -7.08
C SER A 118 -29.32 14.68 -6.24
N GLY A 119 -29.16 15.98 -5.95
CA GLY A 119 -28.02 16.52 -5.22
C GLY A 119 -26.87 16.99 -6.12
N THR A 120 -25.77 17.37 -5.50
CA THR A 120 -24.58 17.92 -6.17
C THR A 120 -23.40 17.01 -5.96
N ARG A 121 -22.66 16.74 -7.04
CA ARG A 121 -21.45 15.94 -7.01
C ARG A 121 -20.27 16.71 -7.60
N ILE A 122 -19.12 16.65 -6.93
CA ILE A 122 -17.85 17.18 -7.40
C ILE A 122 -16.99 16.01 -7.91
N ILE A 123 -16.67 16.00 -9.20
CA ILE A 123 -15.77 15.05 -9.83
C ILE A 123 -14.44 15.77 -10.03
N SER A 124 -13.42 15.36 -9.29
CA SER A 124 -12.05 15.89 -9.43
C SER A 124 -11.03 14.79 -9.19
N ARG A 125 -9.92 14.87 -9.90
CA ARG A 125 -8.74 14.06 -9.57
C ARG A 125 -7.91 14.81 -8.55
N ALA A 126 -7.47 14.14 -7.50
CA ALA A 126 -6.57 14.71 -6.52
C ALA A 126 -5.25 15.11 -7.19
N LEU A 127 -4.75 16.30 -6.86
CA LEU A 127 -3.42 16.77 -7.21
C LEU A 127 -2.54 16.60 -5.96
N ASN A 128 -1.68 15.60 -5.94
CA ASN A 128 -0.90 15.24 -4.77
C ASN A 128 0.55 15.75 -4.82
N ILE A 129 1.04 16.15 -5.99
CA ILE A 129 2.39 16.66 -6.17
C ILE A 129 2.42 17.83 -7.16
N ALA A 130 3.23 18.84 -6.87
CA ALA A 130 3.52 19.94 -7.79
C ALA A 130 4.97 20.42 -7.61
N PRO A 131 5.64 20.90 -8.67
CA PRO A 131 6.98 21.46 -8.54
C PRO A 131 6.94 22.84 -7.90
N HIS A 132 7.95 23.15 -7.08
CA HIS A 132 8.16 24.48 -6.53
C HIS A 132 8.27 25.53 -7.66
N ASN A 133 7.57 26.65 -7.50
CA ASN A 133 7.43 27.69 -8.54
C ASN A 133 6.90 27.17 -9.88
N GLY A 134 6.26 26.00 -9.89
CA GLY A 134 5.65 25.41 -11.06
C GLY A 134 4.13 25.54 -11.11
N LYS A 135 3.50 24.74 -11.96
CA LYS A 135 2.04 24.74 -12.12
C LYS A 135 1.40 23.76 -11.15
N ALA A 136 0.43 24.25 -10.35
CA ALA A 136 -0.47 23.44 -9.54
C ALA A 136 -1.91 23.84 -9.86
N GLU A 137 -2.51 23.22 -10.85
CA GLU A 137 -3.89 23.48 -11.26
C GLU A 137 -4.81 22.35 -10.83
N VAL A 138 -5.79 22.68 -10.03
CA VAL A 138 -6.86 21.78 -9.60
C VAL A 138 -8.06 22.00 -10.52
N SER A 139 -8.59 20.89 -11.05
CA SER A 139 -9.76 20.89 -11.91
C SER A 139 -10.88 20.04 -11.31
N ALA A 140 -12.11 20.48 -11.51
CA ALA A 140 -13.30 19.76 -11.08
C ALA A 140 -14.42 19.89 -12.09
N ARG A 141 -15.23 18.84 -12.22
CA ARG A 141 -16.51 18.88 -12.92
C ARG A 141 -17.63 18.79 -11.89
N ILE A 142 -18.63 19.64 -12.02
CA ILE A 142 -19.75 19.67 -11.11
C ILE A 142 -20.97 19.09 -11.82
N VAL A 143 -21.55 18.05 -11.26
CA VAL A 143 -22.77 17.40 -11.74
C VAL A 143 -23.89 17.73 -10.76
N THR A 144 -24.86 18.50 -11.22
CA THR A 144 -26.01 18.92 -10.40
C THR A 144 -27.16 19.37 -11.30
N SER A 145 -28.38 19.18 -10.84
CA SER A 145 -29.59 19.84 -11.42
C SER A 145 -29.81 21.21 -10.87
N ASP A 146 -29.11 21.60 -9.81
CA ASP A 146 -29.30 22.83 -9.08
C ASP A 146 -28.40 23.95 -9.63
N LYS A 147 -28.78 25.20 -9.40
CA LYS A 147 -27.95 26.31 -9.86
C LYS A 147 -26.70 26.45 -8.99
N VAL A 148 -25.53 26.29 -9.61
CA VAL A 148 -24.24 26.52 -8.94
C VAL A 148 -24.12 28.03 -8.65
N GLN A 149 -23.94 28.37 -7.39
CA GLN A 149 -23.73 29.76 -6.92
C GLN A 149 -22.23 30.07 -6.86
N SER A 150 -21.43 29.11 -6.37
CA SER A 150 -19.98 29.24 -6.33
C SER A 150 -19.30 27.88 -6.31
N ALA A 151 -18.10 27.83 -6.89
CA ALA A 151 -17.13 26.76 -6.69
C ALA A 151 -15.83 27.40 -6.19
N THR A 152 -15.32 26.93 -5.05
CA THR A 152 -14.20 27.55 -4.36
C THR A 152 -13.21 26.46 -3.93
N LEU A 153 -11.94 26.67 -4.25
CA LEU A 153 -10.82 25.87 -3.77
C LEU A 153 -10.27 26.53 -2.50
N TYR A 154 -10.29 25.80 -1.40
CA TYR A 154 -9.68 26.26 -0.15
C TYR A 154 -8.34 25.56 0.04
N TYR A 155 -7.34 26.29 0.54
CA TYR A 155 -6.04 25.71 0.86
C TYR A 155 -5.43 26.32 2.13
N GLY A 156 -4.44 25.63 2.68
CA GLY A 156 -3.64 26.05 3.84
C GLY A 156 -2.37 25.22 3.97
N TYR A 157 -1.45 25.67 4.81
CA TYR A 157 -0.21 24.96 5.13
C TYR A 157 -0.28 24.22 6.50
N ASP A 158 -1.43 24.22 7.10
CA ASP A 158 -1.79 23.51 8.32
C ASP A 158 -3.09 22.77 8.06
N SER A 159 -3.11 21.46 8.27
CA SER A 159 -4.29 20.61 8.03
C SER A 159 -5.51 21.03 8.87
N ALA A 160 -5.26 21.60 10.04
CA ALA A 160 -6.32 22.16 10.91
C ALA A 160 -6.82 23.53 10.45
N LYS A 161 -6.11 24.20 9.52
CA LYS A 161 -6.41 25.56 9.06
C LYS A 161 -6.32 25.68 7.54
N VAL A 162 -7.34 25.16 6.85
CA VAL A 162 -7.48 25.19 5.39
C VAL A 162 -8.55 26.23 5.05
N ASP A 163 -8.18 27.53 5.13
CA ASP A 163 -9.16 28.65 5.10
C ASP A 163 -8.90 29.70 4.00
N THR A 164 -7.80 29.59 3.27
CA THR A 164 -7.49 30.51 2.16
C THR A 164 -8.28 30.13 0.92
N ALA A 165 -9.17 31.01 0.46
CA ALA A 165 -10.13 30.74 -0.60
C ALA A 165 -9.63 31.23 -1.97
N VAL A 166 -9.78 30.42 -2.99
CA VAL A 166 -9.56 30.74 -4.42
C VAL A 166 -10.82 30.39 -5.20
N ALA A 167 -11.42 31.37 -5.85
CA ALA A 167 -12.57 31.11 -6.71
C ALA A 167 -12.16 30.27 -7.93
N MET A 168 -12.87 29.20 -8.20
CA MET A 168 -12.68 28.38 -9.40
C MET A 168 -13.37 29.03 -10.60
N LYS A 169 -12.67 29.02 -11.74
CA LYS A 169 -13.20 29.56 -13.01
C LYS A 169 -13.83 28.44 -13.82
N GLU A 170 -15.05 28.67 -14.25
CA GLU A 170 -15.78 27.73 -15.11
C GLU A 170 -15.43 27.97 -16.58
N SER A 171 -15.18 26.89 -17.30
CA SER A 171 -15.06 26.86 -18.76
C SER A 171 -15.52 25.51 -19.29
N CYS A 172 -16.53 25.50 -20.14
CA CYS A 172 -17.10 24.30 -20.76
C CYS A 172 -17.46 23.19 -19.75
N GLY A 173 -18.04 23.55 -18.62
CA GLY A 173 -18.45 22.62 -17.56
C GLY A 173 -17.31 22.16 -16.64
N THR A 174 -16.10 22.63 -16.87
CA THR A 174 -14.96 22.36 -16.00
C THR A 174 -14.59 23.59 -15.19
N TYR A 175 -14.44 23.40 -13.91
CA TYR A 175 -14.03 24.43 -12.95
C TYR A 175 -12.55 24.25 -12.63
N THR A 176 -11.74 25.32 -12.74
CA THR A 176 -10.30 25.27 -12.49
C THR A 176 -9.84 26.38 -11.55
N ALA A 177 -8.85 26.07 -10.73
CA ALA A 177 -8.12 27.05 -9.93
C ALA A 177 -6.66 26.63 -9.77
N SER A 178 -5.77 27.63 -9.62
CA SER A 178 -4.36 27.37 -9.38
C SER A 178 -4.02 27.57 -7.91
N LEU A 179 -3.23 26.67 -7.34
CA LEU A 179 -2.64 26.78 -6.01
C LEU A 179 -1.27 27.45 -6.10
N PRO A 180 -0.84 28.23 -5.09
CA PRO A 180 0.49 28.78 -5.03
C PRO A 180 1.51 27.66 -4.80
N THR A 181 2.69 27.77 -5.40
CA THR A 181 3.79 26.82 -5.28
C THR A 181 5.11 27.50 -4.87
N ASP A 182 5.02 28.69 -4.30
CA ASP A 182 6.15 29.50 -3.86
C ASP A 182 6.78 29.01 -2.54
N LYS A 183 6.11 28.11 -1.83
CA LYS A 183 6.61 27.46 -0.62
C LYS A 183 6.66 25.96 -0.83
N THR A 184 7.76 25.33 -0.46
CA THR A 184 7.95 23.88 -0.48
C THR A 184 7.32 23.21 0.73
N GLY A 185 7.00 21.91 0.61
CA GLY A 185 6.39 21.11 1.67
C GLY A 185 4.91 20.85 1.43
N ASP A 186 4.23 20.42 2.46
CA ASP A 186 2.84 20.02 2.35
C ASP A 186 1.88 21.22 2.41
N MET A 187 0.95 21.20 1.47
CA MET A 187 -0.21 22.07 1.41
C MET A 187 -1.45 21.20 1.48
N PHE A 188 -2.45 21.65 2.17
CA PHE A 188 -3.74 20.96 2.33
C PHE A 188 -4.81 21.73 1.57
N TYR A 189 -5.70 21.02 0.86
CA TYR A 189 -6.75 21.69 0.13
C TYR A 189 -8.04 20.86 0.03
N TYR A 190 -9.16 21.55 -0.20
CA TYR A 190 -10.45 20.95 -0.55
C TYR A 190 -11.23 21.87 -1.48
N ILE A 191 -12.19 21.29 -2.23
CA ILE A 191 -13.12 22.03 -3.08
C ILE A 191 -14.45 22.15 -2.37
N GLU A 192 -15.05 23.33 -2.36
CA GLU A 192 -16.41 23.57 -1.89
C GLU A 192 -17.27 24.10 -3.04
N VAL A 193 -18.43 23.49 -3.23
CA VAL A 193 -19.47 23.94 -4.20
C VAL A 193 -20.72 24.30 -3.44
N LYS A 194 -21.22 25.50 -3.68
CA LYS A 194 -22.54 25.97 -3.18
C LYS A 194 -23.53 26.05 -4.31
N THR A 195 -24.65 25.43 -4.11
CA THR A 195 -25.84 25.58 -4.98
C THR A 195 -26.92 26.39 -4.27
N ASP A 196 -28.04 26.58 -4.91
CA ASP A 196 -29.23 27.21 -4.28
C ASP A 196 -29.88 26.32 -3.22
N LYS A 197 -29.51 25.01 -3.13
CA LYS A 197 -30.09 24.07 -2.17
C LYS A 197 -29.11 23.52 -1.15
N GLU A 198 -27.83 23.35 -1.51
CA GLU A 198 -26.88 22.68 -0.64
C GLU A 198 -25.45 23.22 -0.80
N THR A 199 -24.60 22.82 0.13
CA THR A 199 -23.14 22.99 0.04
C THR A 199 -22.49 21.64 0.17
N VAL A 200 -21.65 21.27 -0.81
CA VAL A 200 -20.90 20.03 -0.83
C VAL A 200 -19.40 20.28 -0.93
N THR A 201 -18.61 19.35 -0.44
CA THR A 201 -17.13 19.45 -0.50
C THR A 201 -16.52 18.19 -1.11
N LYS A 202 -15.29 18.33 -1.63
CA LYS A 202 -14.43 17.22 -2.04
C LYS A 202 -13.05 17.45 -1.43
N PRO A 203 -12.56 16.59 -0.52
CA PRO A 203 -13.24 15.41 0.06
C PRO A 203 -14.56 15.77 0.79
N TYR A 204 -15.38 14.79 1.06
CA TYR A 204 -16.68 14.99 1.71
C TYR A 204 -16.58 15.56 3.13
N THR A 205 -15.45 15.36 3.79
CA THR A 205 -15.15 15.95 5.10
C THR A 205 -14.01 16.97 4.99
N LYS A 206 -14.22 18.17 5.52
CA LYS A 206 -13.18 19.22 5.56
C LYS A 206 -12.05 18.89 6.54
N SER A 207 -12.26 17.95 7.44
CA SER A 207 -11.28 17.48 8.41
C SER A 207 -10.22 16.57 7.79
N GLU A 208 -10.46 16.08 6.58
CA GLU A 208 -9.53 15.23 5.83
C GLU A 208 -9.21 15.86 4.46
N PRO A 209 -8.51 17.00 4.44
CA PRO A 209 -8.19 17.68 3.20
C PRO A 209 -7.19 16.88 2.36
N ILE A 210 -7.22 17.10 1.05
CA ILE A 210 -6.24 16.51 0.14
C ILE A 210 -4.87 17.12 0.41
N VAL A 211 -3.83 16.30 0.48
CA VAL A 211 -2.45 16.73 0.63
C VAL A 211 -1.82 16.94 -0.74
N LEU A 212 -1.29 18.15 -0.97
CA LEU A 212 -0.44 18.48 -2.10
C LEU A 212 0.98 18.72 -1.60
N ASN A 213 1.92 17.87 -1.97
CA ASN A 213 3.33 18.12 -1.70
C ASN A 213 3.95 18.99 -2.79
N ILE A 214 4.51 20.15 -2.39
CA ILE A 214 5.25 21.05 -3.28
C ILE A 214 6.74 20.70 -3.19
N ASP A 215 7.23 20.02 -4.21
CA ASP A 215 8.59 19.49 -4.31
C ASP A 215 9.56 20.60 -4.74
N ASP A 216 10.63 20.81 -3.98
CA ASP A 216 11.66 21.78 -4.27
C ASP A 216 12.68 21.34 -5.34
N GLY A 217 12.49 20.13 -5.88
CA GLY A 217 13.37 19.52 -6.89
C GLY A 217 14.75 19.16 -6.36
N LYS A 218 14.99 19.31 -5.05
CA LYS A 218 16.26 18.90 -4.46
C LYS A 218 16.22 17.43 -4.09
N VAL A 219 17.32 16.76 -4.35
CA VAL A 219 17.52 15.39 -3.92
C VAL A 219 17.56 15.35 -2.40
N LYS A 220 16.58 14.69 -1.77
CA LYS A 220 16.54 14.38 -0.34
C LYS A 220 17.20 13.02 -0.12
N GLY A 221 18.52 13.03 -0.17
CA GLY A 221 19.33 11.81 -0.21
C GLY A 221 19.67 11.24 1.16
N GLU A 222 19.25 11.85 2.26
CA GLU A 222 19.50 11.35 3.60
C GLU A 222 18.86 9.97 3.77
N PRO A 223 19.63 8.99 4.26
CA PRO A 223 19.11 7.65 4.54
C PRO A 223 18.02 7.67 5.61
N ASP A 224 16.89 7.05 5.28
CA ASP A 224 15.72 6.92 6.12
C ASP A 224 15.33 5.45 6.28
N GLN A 225 14.56 5.13 7.33
CA GLN A 225 13.99 3.81 7.58
C GLN A 225 15.04 2.68 7.54
N ILE A 226 16.11 2.89 8.31
CA ILE A 226 17.23 1.94 8.37
C ILE A 226 16.82 0.71 9.16
N THR A 227 17.07 -0.48 8.61
CA THR A 227 16.85 -1.76 9.27
C THR A 227 18.07 -2.65 9.23
N ILE A 228 18.19 -3.51 10.24
CA ILE A 228 19.18 -4.59 10.30
C ILE A 228 18.40 -5.90 10.35
N THR A 229 18.72 -6.85 9.46
CA THR A 229 18.18 -8.21 9.47
C THR A 229 19.32 -9.23 9.57
N PRO A 230 19.09 -10.40 10.21
CA PRO A 230 20.09 -11.48 10.19
C PRO A 230 20.33 -11.97 8.76
N ASP A 231 21.55 -12.36 8.45
CA ASP A 231 21.84 -13.15 7.24
C ASP A 231 21.50 -14.61 7.45
N THR A 232 21.37 -15.37 6.37
CA THR A 232 21.05 -16.82 6.38
C THR A 232 22.01 -17.62 7.26
N LYS A 233 23.27 -17.20 7.34
CA LYS A 233 24.28 -17.79 8.23
C LYS A 233 24.57 -16.87 9.41
N GLN A 234 24.66 -17.47 10.59
CA GLN A 234 25.05 -16.73 11.79
C GLN A 234 26.40 -16.03 11.60
N GLY A 235 26.44 -14.75 12.03
CA GLY A 235 27.60 -13.87 11.93
C GLY A 235 27.55 -12.87 10.78
N GLY A 236 26.59 -13.02 9.87
CA GLY A 236 26.27 -12.02 8.86
C GLY A 236 25.06 -11.18 9.25
N LEU A 237 25.04 -9.93 8.78
CA LEU A 237 23.93 -8.98 8.91
C LEU A 237 23.66 -8.31 7.58
N ARG A 238 22.40 -8.00 7.35
CA ARG A 238 21.90 -7.27 6.18
C ARG A 238 21.34 -5.94 6.63
N PHE A 239 21.69 -4.92 5.89
CA PHE A 239 21.23 -3.55 6.13
C PHE A 239 20.36 -3.11 4.97
N SER A 240 19.23 -2.47 5.27
CA SER A 240 18.38 -1.79 4.30
C SER A 240 18.09 -0.38 4.75
N TRP A 241 17.91 0.52 3.79
CA TRP A 241 17.45 1.89 4.02
C TRP A 241 16.84 2.47 2.76
N LEU A 242 16.12 3.55 2.90
CA LEU A 242 15.49 4.27 1.79
C LEU A 242 16.15 5.63 1.57
N THR A 243 16.12 6.11 0.33
CA THR A 243 16.52 7.47 -0.06
C THR A 243 15.65 7.96 -1.21
N ASP A 244 15.91 9.19 -1.67
CA ASP A 244 15.43 9.67 -2.97
C ASP A 244 15.91 8.77 -4.11
N PRO A 245 15.09 8.50 -5.16
CA PRO A 245 15.46 7.67 -6.30
C PRO A 245 16.71 8.12 -7.06
N ALA A 246 17.07 9.40 -6.98
CA ALA A 246 18.27 9.92 -7.62
C ALA A 246 19.57 9.45 -6.93
N VAL A 247 19.50 8.94 -5.71
CA VAL A 247 20.63 8.37 -4.98
C VAL A 247 20.81 6.92 -5.37
N THR A 248 21.73 6.63 -6.26
CA THR A 248 21.96 5.29 -6.81
C THR A 248 23.13 4.55 -6.16
N LYS A 249 24.02 5.28 -5.45
CA LYS A 249 25.15 4.67 -4.76
C LYS A 249 24.70 4.12 -3.40
N THR A 250 25.20 2.95 -3.06
CA THR A 250 24.86 2.23 -1.84
C THR A 250 26.14 1.88 -1.10
N VAL A 251 26.33 2.47 0.08
CA VAL A 251 27.58 2.29 0.87
C VAL A 251 27.22 2.19 2.35
N ILE A 252 27.82 1.21 3.02
CA ILE A 252 27.93 1.17 4.48
C ILE A 252 29.38 1.40 4.90
N GLN A 253 29.58 2.23 5.90
CA GLN A 253 30.83 2.36 6.61
C GLN A 253 30.62 1.87 8.04
N TYR A 254 31.52 1.01 8.52
CA TYR A 254 31.39 0.40 9.86
C TYR A 254 32.77 0.15 10.47
N LYS A 255 32.82 0.11 11.79
CA LYS A 255 34.03 -0.23 12.57
C LYS A 255 33.64 -0.77 13.94
N VAL A 256 34.52 -1.51 14.56
CA VAL A 256 34.40 -1.82 15.99
C VAL A 256 34.43 -0.52 16.77
N LYS A 257 33.53 -0.36 17.74
CA LYS A 257 33.45 0.82 18.60
C LYS A 257 34.81 1.09 19.26
N GLY A 258 35.28 2.32 19.14
CA GLY A 258 36.59 2.72 19.61
C GLY A 258 37.74 2.50 18.61
N ALA A 259 37.54 1.77 17.51
CA ALA A 259 38.56 1.66 16.47
C ALA A 259 38.65 2.97 15.65
N SER A 260 39.86 3.30 15.18
CA SER A 260 40.10 4.50 14.39
C SER A 260 39.72 4.32 12.91
N LYS A 261 39.87 3.13 12.36
CA LYS A 261 39.71 2.84 10.93
C LYS A 261 38.29 2.39 10.61
N TRP A 262 37.67 3.05 9.64
CA TRP A 262 36.43 2.62 9.03
C TRP A 262 36.67 1.56 7.94
N GLU A 263 35.87 0.54 7.96
CA GLU A 263 35.68 -0.37 6.83
C GLU A 263 34.53 0.15 5.98
N THR A 264 34.61 -0.09 4.66
CA THR A 264 33.60 0.36 3.71
C THR A 264 33.18 -0.81 2.83
N LYS A 265 31.86 -0.96 2.67
CA LYS A 265 31.31 -1.95 1.76
C LYS A 265 30.23 -1.32 0.90
N SER A 266 30.26 -1.62 -0.39
CA SER A 266 29.21 -1.24 -1.35
C SER A 266 28.14 -2.31 -1.44
N GLY A 267 26.94 -1.88 -1.78
CA GLY A 267 25.77 -2.73 -1.99
C GLY A 267 25.07 -2.42 -3.30
N THR A 268 23.76 -2.70 -3.32
CA THR A 268 22.88 -2.48 -4.47
C THR A 268 21.70 -1.60 -4.07
N SER A 269 21.15 -0.89 -5.05
CA SER A 269 19.89 -0.18 -4.91
C SER A 269 18.94 -0.55 -6.04
N TYR A 270 17.65 -0.39 -5.78
CA TYR A 270 16.59 -0.51 -6.76
C TYR A 270 15.47 0.45 -6.43
N VAL A 271 14.72 0.84 -7.48
CA VAL A 271 13.50 1.66 -7.35
C VAL A 271 12.35 0.79 -7.82
N GLU A 272 11.33 0.70 -7.01
CA GLU A 272 10.10 -0.01 -7.33
C GLU A 272 8.93 0.74 -6.70
N SER A 273 7.88 0.97 -7.46
CA SER A 273 6.68 1.67 -7.01
C SER A 273 5.62 0.68 -6.55
N VAL A 274 4.97 1.00 -5.45
CA VAL A 274 3.85 0.20 -4.92
C VAL A 274 2.63 0.39 -5.79
N THR A 275 2.24 1.64 -6.03
CA THR A 275 1.11 2.05 -6.87
C THR A 275 1.36 3.42 -7.48
N ALA A 276 0.59 3.77 -8.53
CA ALA A 276 0.66 5.11 -9.11
C ALA A 276 0.21 6.18 -8.10
N GLY A 277 1.09 7.11 -7.76
CA GLY A 277 0.85 8.20 -6.79
C GLY A 277 1.75 8.16 -5.55
N TYR A 278 2.46 7.08 -5.32
CA TYR A 278 3.47 6.97 -4.26
C TYR A 278 4.76 7.72 -4.63
N LYS A 279 5.37 8.37 -3.64
CA LYS A 279 6.75 8.84 -3.80
C LYS A 279 7.63 7.61 -3.94
N GLU A 280 8.15 7.40 -5.13
CA GLU A 280 9.16 6.38 -5.36
C GLU A 280 10.35 6.62 -4.42
N LYS A 281 10.85 5.55 -3.84
CA LYS A 281 12.07 5.54 -3.02
C LYS A 281 13.07 4.58 -3.63
N ALA A 282 14.35 4.91 -3.54
CA ALA A 282 15.40 3.92 -3.76
C ALA A 282 15.58 3.10 -2.50
N ALA A 283 15.43 1.80 -2.60
CA ALA A 283 15.77 0.85 -1.53
C ALA A 283 17.22 0.40 -1.70
N HIS A 284 18.01 0.57 -0.67
CA HIS A 284 19.43 0.21 -0.62
C HIS A 284 19.64 -1.04 0.21
N ARG A 285 20.56 -1.91 -0.21
CA ARG A 285 20.86 -3.17 0.48
C ARG A 285 22.35 -3.45 0.51
N VAL A 286 22.86 -3.72 1.70
CA VAL A 286 24.23 -4.18 1.93
C VAL A 286 24.21 -5.35 2.89
N GLU A 287 25.03 -6.34 2.59
CA GLU A 287 25.31 -7.46 3.48
C GLU A 287 26.73 -7.36 4.01
N ILE A 288 26.93 -7.52 5.31
CA ILE A 288 28.25 -7.57 5.94
C ILE A 288 28.45 -8.90 6.65
N THR A 289 29.64 -9.45 6.52
CA THR A 289 30.07 -10.73 7.12
C THR A 289 31.43 -10.56 7.75
N GLY A 290 31.88 -11.56 8.49
CA GLY A 290 33.20 -11.53 9.12
C GLY A 290 33.32 -10.59 10.31
N LEU A 291 32.17 -10.24 10.91
CA LEU A 291 32.11 -9.44 12.13
C LEU A 291 32.77 -10.17 13.31
N THR A 292 33.45 -9.44 14.19
CA THR A 292 33.90 -9.98 15.46
C THR A 292 32.69 -10.30 16.34
N PRO A 293 32.49 -11.57 16.74
CA PRO A 293 31.32 -11.96 17.51
C PRO A 293 31.15 -11.15 18.79
N SER A 294 29.91 -10.76 19.08
CA SER A 294 29.50 -9.97 20.26
C SER A 294 30.17 -8.62 20.42
N ALA A 295 30.98 -8.17 19.46
CA ALA A 295 31.58 -6.85 19.50
C ALA A 295 30.53 -5.76 19.18
N GLU A 296 30.63 -4.62 19.83
CA GLU A 296 29.85 -3.45 19.49
C GLU A 296 30.50 -2.73 18.30
N TYR A 297 29.69 -2.46 17.29
CA TYR A 297 30.06 -1.70 16.09
C TYR A 297 29.34 -0.36 16.05
N VAL A 298 30.00 0.63 15.48
CA VAL A 298 29.37 1.85 14.98
C VAL A 298 29.36 1.81 13.46
N TYR A 299 28.31 2.34 12.86
CA TYR A 299 28.13 2.35 11.43
C TYR A 299 27.38 3.57 10.95
N ARG A 300 27.47 3.85 9.67
CA ARG A 300 26.64 4.80 8.93
C ARG A 300 26.38 4.27 7.53
N VAL A 301 25.23 4.58 6.99
CA VAL A 301 24.80 4.14 5.64
C VAL A 301 24.56 5.37 4.76
N GLY A 302 24.62 5.19 3.44
CA GLY A 302 24.32 6.25 2.49
C GLY A 302 24.96 6.03 1.13
N ASP A 303 25.36 7.14 0.48
CA ASP A 303 26.00 7.17 -0.84
C ASP A 303 27.54 7.12 -0.81
N GLY A 304 28.11 7.16 0.37
CA GLY A 304 29.57 7.29 0.57
C GLY A 304 30.10 8.71 0.41
N GLY A 305 29.23 9.71 0.22
CA GLY A 305 29.58 11.09 -0.03
C GLY A 305 28.73 12.08 0.79
N SER A 306 27.87 12.82 0.10
CA SER A 306 27.08 13.90 0.69
C SER A 306 25.91 13.42 1.54
N PHE A 307 25.39 12.25 1.26
CA PHE A 307 24.20 11.68 1.90
C PHE A 307 24.57 10.47 2.74
N MET A 308 25.08 10.73 3.94
CA MET A 308 25.38 9.68 4.93
C MET A 308 24.52 9.90 6.17
N SER A 309 24.00 8.81 6.73
CA SER A 309 23.30 8.87 8.02
C SER A 309 24.25 9.33 9.13
N GLU A 310 23.65 9.74 10.24
CA GLU A 310 24.37 9.84 11.50
C GLU A 310 24.93 8.47 11.93
N GLU A 311 25.91 8.49 12.84
CA GLU A 311 26.48 7.25 13.39
C GLU A 311 25.44 6.52 14.26
N LYS A 312 25.20 5.26 13.94
CA LYS A 312 24.37 4.33 14.72
C LYS A 312 25.23 3.18 15.22
N SER A 313 24.70 2.37 16.11
CA SER A 313 25.42 1.23 16.67
C SER A 313 24.59 -0.05 16.66
N PHE A 314 25.29 -1.19 16.55
CA PHE A 314 24.73 -2.52 16.74
C PHE A 314 25.71 -3.42 17.45
N THR A 315 25.21 -4.52 18.03
CA THR A 315 26.06 -5.60 18.52
C THR A 315 26.13 -6.72 17.48
N ALA A 316 27.32 -7.12 17.10
CA ALA A 316 27.52 -8.22 16.16
C ALA A 316 26.92 -9.53 16.74
N PRO A 317 26.39 -10.43 15.87
CA PRO A 317 25.90 -11.72 16.31
C PRO A 317 26.93 -12.49 17.14
N LYS A 318 26.46 -13.27 18.07
CA LYS A 318 27.30 -14.18 18.85
C LYS A 318 28.02 -15.19 17.96
N SER A 319 29.09 -15.77 18.47
CA SER A 319 29.76 -16.90 17.82
C SER A 319 28.77 -18.06 17.60
N ALA A 320 28.89 -18.77 16.50
CA ALA A 320 28.11 -19.98 16.23
C ALA A 320 28.36 -21.11 17.26
N ALA A 321 29.41 -21.01 18.05
CA ALA A 321 29.68 -21.92 19.17
C ALA A 321 28.81 -21.59 20.40
N ASP A 322 28.36 -20.35 20.56
CA ASP A 322 27.41 -19.95 21.63
C ASP A 322 25.99 -20.33 21.20
N LYS A 323 25.41 -21.28 21.93
CA LYS A 323 24.07 -21.81 21.64
C LYS A 323 22.95 -21.03 22.30
N SER A 324 23.27 -20.10 23.22
CA SER A 324 22.28 -19.30 23.93
C SER A 324 21.98 -18.01 23.18
N PHE A 325 20.71 -17.64 23.12
CA PHE A 325 20.30 -16.35 22.57
C PHE A 325 19.04 -15.83 23.27
N LYS A 326 18.80 -14.51 23.15
CA LYS A 326 17.66 -13.81 23.71
C LYS A 326 16.86 -13.18 22.59
N VAL A 327 15.55 -13.36 22.62
CA VAL A 327 14.61 -12.83 21.63
C VAL A 327 13.53 -12.03 22.34
N ILE A 328 13.23 -10.84 21.82
CA ILE A 328 11.95 -10.17 22.05
C ILE A 328 11.04 -10.54 20.89
N PHE A 329 9.93 -11.22 21.21
CA PHE A 329 8.92 -11.62 20.24
C PHE A 329 7.65 -10.81 20.43
N TYR A 330 7.08 -10.30 19.35
CA TYR A 330 5.83 -9.53 19.34
C TYR A 330 5.06 -9.76 18.04
N SER A 331 3.84 -9.24 17.99
CA SER A 331 2.97 -9.34 16.81
C SER A 331 2.03 -8.15 16.76
N ASP A 332 1.51 -7.84 15.57
CA ASP A 332 0.38 -6.96 15.32
C ASP A 332 0.54 -5.53 15.90
N PRO A 333 1.69 -4.86 15.71
CA PRO A 333 1.86 -3.48 16.16
C PRO A 333 1.20 -2.45 15.24
N GLN A 334 0.48 -2.89 14.21
CA GLN A 334 -0.04 -2.05 13.14
C GLN A 334 -0.81 -0.83 13.65
N SER A 335 -0.54 0.28 13.03
CA SER A 335 -1.20 1.54 13.34
C SER A 335 -1.18 2.51 12.14
N GLU A 336 -1.96 3.58 12.26
CA GLU A 336 -2.06 4.65 11.29
C GLU A 336 -1.36 5.94 11.74
N SER A 337 -0.93 6.01 13.02
CA SER A 337 -0.41 7.26 13.60
C SER A 337 0.79 7.05 14.53
N VAL A 338 1.58 8.11 14.67
CA VAL A 338 2.72 8.18 15.59
C VAL A 338 2.28 7.90 17.03
N GLU A 339 1.15 8.47 17.49
CA GLU A 339 0.65 8.33 18.85
C GLU A 339 0.38 6.86 19.22
N ASN A 340 -0.18 6.12 18.28
CA ASN A 340 -0.48 4.71 18.50
C ASN A 340 0.81 3.87 18.51
N TYR A 341 1.78 4.16 17.63
CA TYR A 341 3.09 3.50 17.69
C TYR A 341 3.86 3.82 18.98
N MET A 342 3.64 4.97 19.60
CA MET A 342 4.21 5.27 20.92
C MET A 342 3.75 4.28 21.99
N SER A 343 2.50 3.84 21.98
CA SER A 343 2.00 2.80 22.91
C SER A 343 2.69 1.45 22.67
N PHE A 344 2.94 1.10 21.41
CA PHE A 344 3.73 -0.09 21.07
C PHE A 344 5.18 0.05 21.55
N LYS A 345 5.79 1.21 21.32
CA LYS A 345 7.15 1.51 21.81
C LYS A 345 7.26 1.33 23.32
N ASP A 346 6.28 1.81 24.11
CA ASP A 346 6.26 1.65 25.55
C ASP A 346 6.29 0.16 25.95
N SER A 347 5.58 -0.70 25.21
CA SER A 347 5.62 -2.15 25.40
C SER A 347 7.00 -2.73 25.11
N ILE A 348 7.66 -2.30 24.04
CA ILE A 348 9.04 -2.71 23.72
C ILE A 348 10.02 -2.20 24.76
N ASP A 349 9.86 -0.98 25.27
CA ASP A 349 10.70 -0.43 26.35
C ASP A 349 10.58 -1.24 27.64
N GLN A 350 9.38 -1.72 28.00
CA GLN A 350 9.21 -2.62 29.13
C GLN A 350 9.85 -3.99 28.87
N ALA A 351 9.69 -4.55 27.68
CA ALA A 351 10.34 -5.80 27.30
C ALA A 351 11.88 -5.70 27.37
N LEU A 352 12.45 -4.56 26.96
CA LEU A 352 13.90 -4.31 27.04
C LEU A 352 14.40 -4.18 28.49
N LYS A 353 13.58 -3.77 29.45
CA LYS A 353 13.96 -3.79 30.89
C LYS A 353 14.09 -5.23 31.40
N ILE A 354 13.24 -6.13 30.90
CA ILE A 354 13.24 -7.55 31.29
C ILE A 354 14.34 -8.31 30.51
N CYS A 355 14.50 -8.01 29.22
CA CYS A 355 15.44 -8.64 28.32
C CYS A 355 16.39 -7.57 27.73
N PRO A 356 17.35 -7.05 28.50
CA PRO A 356 18.29 -6.05 28.00
C PRO A 356 19.23 -6.65 26.96
N ASN A 357 19.47 -5.89 25.88
CA ASN A 357 20.31 -6.29 24.77
C ASN A 357 19.87 -7.65 24.18
N PRO A 358 18.67 -7.75 23.59
CA PRO A 358 18.26 -8.95 22.87
C PRO A 358 19.17 -9.18 21.68
N ASP A 359 19.41 -10.44 21.35
CA ASP A 359 20.15 -10.83 20.16
C ASP A 359 19.30 -10.60 18.87
N LEU A 360 17.98 -10.73 19.02
CA LEU A 360 17.00 -10.61 17.93
C LEU A 360 15.72 -9.94 18.43
N MET A 361 15.09 -9.18 17.57
CA MET A 361 13.69 -8.79 17.67
C MET A 361 12.90 -9.50 16.54
N ILE A 362 11.79 -10.12 16.89
CA ILE A 362 11.02 -10.92 15.93
C ILE A 362 9.55 -10.50 16.01
N SER A 363 8.99 -10.11 14.86
CA SER A 363 7.57 -9.80 14.70
C SER A 363 6.86 -10.90 13.90
N ALA A 364 5.69 -11.30 14.35
CA ALA A 364 4.84 -12.20 13.59
C ALA A 364 3.96 -11.48 12.55
N GLY A 365 4.24 -10.23 12.22
CA GLY A 365 3.59 -9.51 11.12
C GLY A 365 2.70 -8.36 11.56
N ASP A 366 2.01 -7.80 10.58
CA ASP A 366 1.12 -6.65 10.70
C ASP A 366 1.83 -5.45 11.35
N THR A 367 2.85 -4.96 10.65
CA THR A 367 3.66 -3.82 11.11
C THR A 367 2.94 -2.50 10.87
N THR A 368 2.17 -2.38 9.76
CA THR A 368 1.37 -1.21 9.39
C THR A 368 -0.09 -1.59 9.20
N GLN A 369 -1.00 -0.63 9.27
CA GLN A 369 -2.42 -0.85 9.03
C GLN A 369 -2.73 -1.07 7.55
N ASN A 370 -1.98 -0.39 6.65
CA ASN A 370 -2.13 -0.51 5.20
C ASN A 370 -0.74 -0.49 4.54
N GLY A 371 -0.34 -1.61 3.95
CA GLY A 371 1.00 -1.80 3.39
C GLY A 371 1.38 -0.76 2.33
N TYR A 372 0.41 -0.28 1.58
CA TYR A 372 0.62 0.72 0.53
C TYR A 372 0.84 2.15 1.05
N LYS A 373 0.46 2.50 2.27
CA LYS A 373 0.54 3.88 2.77
C LYS A 373 1.92 4.22 3.32
N SER A 374 2.69 5.04 2.59
CA SER A 374 4.01 5.50 3.04
C SER A 374 3.98 6.23 4.37
N THR A 375 2.90 7.00 4.64
CA THR A 375 2.75 7.76 5.88
C THR A 375 2.67 6.89 7.13
N GLU A 376 2.08 5.70 7.02
CA GLU A 376 2.02 4.75 8.13
C GLU A 376 3.38 4.09 8.38
N TRP A 377 4.12 3.76 7.31
CA TRP A 377 5.51 3.34 7.42
C TRP A 377 6.39 4.44 8.02
N GLU A 378 6.22 5.68 7.59
CA GLU A 378 6.93 6.84 8.15
C GLU A 378 6.64 6.99 9.64
N ALA A 379 5.37 6.91 10.07
CA ALA A 379 4.98 6.96 11.47
C ALA A 379 5.58 5.79 12.29
N CYS A 380 5.58 4.57 11.74
CA CYS A 380 6.22 3.42 12.37
C CYS A 380 7.72 3.66 12.58
N PHE A 381 8.44 4.12 11.55
CA PHE A 381 9.87 4.33 11.62
C PHE A 381 10.28 5.58 12.40
N GLU A 382 9.43 6.60 12.47
CA GLU A 382 9.64 7.75 13.37
C GLU A 382 9.74 7.29 14.83
N VAL A 383 8.93 6.30 15.22
CA VAL A 383 8.88 5.79 16.59
C VAL A 383 9.84 4.62 16.83
N MET A 384 9.88 3.66 15.89
CA MET A 384 10.60 2.39 16.06
C MET A 384 11.94 2.33 15.33
N GLY A 385 12.27 3.33 14.50
CA GLY A 385 13.44 3.31 13.63
C GLY A 385 14.76 3.11 14.36
N ASP A 386 14.94 3.67 15.56
CA ASP A 386 16.15 3.48 16.35
C ASP A 386 16.33 2.04 16.86
N TYR A 387 15.22 1.33 17.10
CA TYR A 387 15.28 -0.09 17.47
C TYR A 387 15.64 -0.95 16.27
N TYR A 388 15.00 -0.71 15.11
CA TYR A 388 15.28 -1.44 13.87
C TYR A 388 16.71 -1.19 13.34
N ALA A 389 17.24 0.00 13.58
CA ALA A 389 18.61 0.36 13.25
C ALA A 389 19.66 -0.15 14.26
N LYS A 390 19.24 -0.72 15.38
CA LYS A 390 20.13 -1.21 16.45
C LYS A 390 20.08 -2.71 16.65
N TYR A 391 18.89 -3.29 16.64
CA TYR A 391 18.68 -4.70 16.91
C TYR A 391 18.35 -5.45 15.60
N PRO A 392 19.04 -6.56 15.30
CA PRO A 392 18.65 -7.40 14.18
C PRO A 392 17.18 -7.81 14.31
N THR A 393 16.36 -7.34 13.36
CA THR A 393 14.90 -7.49 13.40
C THR A 393 14.45 -8.35 12.24
N VAL A 394 13.57 -9.30 12.54
CA VAL A 394 12.89 -10.16 11.56
C VAL A 394 11.40 -9.91 11.70
N THR A 395 10.72 -9.71 10.59
CA THR A 395 9.27 -9.61 10.58
C THR A 395 8.67 -10.53 9.53
N VAL A 396 7.51 -11.10 9.82
CA VAL A 396 6.69 -11.82 8.87
C VAL A 396 5.82 -10.81 8.12
N ALA A 397 5.54 -11.03 6.85
CA ALA A 397 4.54 -10.25 6.14
C ALA A 397 3.14 -10.73 6.56
N GLY A 398 2.30 -9.81 7.03
CA GLY A 398 0.92 -10.07 7.42
C GLY A 398 -0.09 -9.58 6.36
N ASN A 399 -1.36 -9.81 6.63
CA ASN A 399 -2.43 -9.41 5.72
C ASN A 399 -2.56 -7.87 5.61
N HIS A 400 -2.10 -7.13 6.61
CA HIS A 400 -2.09 -5.68 6.57
C HIS A 400 -0.97 -5.14 5.67
N GLU A 401 0.20 -5.77 5.61
CA GLU A 401 1.23 -5.44 4.62
C GLU A 401 0.77 -5.65 3.19
N MET A 402 -0.14 -6.61 2.96
CA MET A 402 -0.69 -6.89 1.64
C MET A 402 -1.74 -5.86 1.20
N LYS A 403 -2.43 -5.18 2.13
CA LYS A 403 -3.48 -4.20 1.80
C LYS A 403 -2.94 -3.09 0.89
N GLY A 404 -3.42 -3.07 -0.37
CA GLY A 404 -3.03 -2.13 -1.41
C GLY A 404 -1.59 -2.27 -1.93
N ASP A 405 -0.81 -3.24 -1.42
CA ASP A 405 0.54 -3.58 -1.86
C ASP A 405 0.66 -5.09 -2.09
N TRP A 406 -0.06 -5.60 -3.07
CA TRP A 406 -0.18 -7.03 -3.39
C TRP A 406 1.15 -7.73 -3.71
N ASN A 407 2.17 -6.97 -4.04
CA ASN A 407 3.52 -7.44 -4.32
C ASN A 407 4.48 -7.22 -3.15
N PHE A 408 4.00 -6.76 -2.00
CA PHE A 408 4.80 -6.49 -0.80
C PHE A 408 6.01 -5.60 -1.05
N VAL A 409 5.89 -4.63 -1.96
CA VAL A 409 6.99 -3.74 -2.35
C VAL A 409 7.49 -2.95 -1.16
N SER A 410 6.57 -2.29 -0.44
CA SER A 410 6.89 -1.48 0.74
C SER A 410 7.56 -2.29 1.85
N PHE A 411 7.04 -3.50 2.10
CA PHE A 411 7.63 -4.43 3.05
C PHE A 411 9.06 -4.83 2.65
N ALA A 412 9.21 -5.30 1.41
CA ALA A 412 10.49 -5.78 0.91
C ALA A 412 11.55 -4.67 0.79
N GLN A 413 11.16 -3.42 0.54
CA GLN A 413 12.07 -2.29 0.56
C GLN A 413 12.73 -2.07 1.94
N ARG A 414 12.00 -2.39 3.01
CA ARG A 414 12.41 -2.16 4.40
C ARG A 414 13.07 -3.37 5.04
N PHE A 415 12.51 -4.56 4.83
CA PHE A 415 13.00 -5.79 5.45
C PHE A 415 13.66 -6.70 4.41
N ASN A 416 14.99 -6.82 4.52
CA ASN A 416 15.81 -7.55 3.55
C ASN A 416 15.84 -9.07 3.85
N MET A 417 14.69 -9.73 3.65
CA MET A 417 14.61 -11.18 3.79
C MET A 417 15.37 -11.91 2.68
N SER A 418 15.77 -13.14 2.92
CA SER A 418 16.59 -13.87 1.96
C SER A 418 16.54 -15.38 2.14
N GLY A 419 16.80 -16.06 1.05
CA GLY A 419 16.96 -17.51 1.00
C GLY A 419 15.80 -18.25 0.36
N ALA A 420 14.65 -17.62 0.17
CA ALA A 420 13.51 -18.24 -0.49
C ALA A 420 13.75 -18.41 -2.00
N LYS A 421 13.25 -19.50 -2.55
CA LYS A 421 13.32 -19.86 -3.98
C LYS A 421 12.11 -20.70 -4.37
N THR A 422 10.93 -20.10 -4.28
CA THR A 422 9.68 -20.79 -4.66
C THR A 422 9.39 -20.67 -6.16
N GLY A 423 10.01 -19.69 -6.82
CA GLY A 423 9.78 -19.33 -8.22
C GLY A 423 8.72 -18.22 -8.37
N TYR A 424 8.29 -17.62 -7.26
CA TYR A 424 7.44 -16.45 -7.21
C TYR A 424 8.21 -15.28 -6.56
N PRO A 425 8.91 -14.45 -7.35
CA PRO A 425 9.81 -13.42 -6.82
C PRO A 425 9.13 -12.42 -5.86
N GLN A 426 7.85 -12.10 -6.09
CA GLN A 426 7.08 -11.19 -5.23
C GLN A 426 6.90 -11.76 -3.81
N PHE A 427 6.80 -13.08 -3.65
CA PHE A 427 6.73 -13.73 -2.35
C PHE A 427 8.12 -14.13 -1.84
N ASP A 428 9.02 -14.55 -2.72
CA ASP A 428 10.40 -14.92 -2.33
C ASP A 428 11.10 -13.80 -1.55
N ARG A 429 10.78 -12.53 -1.83
CA ARG A 429 11.37 -11.36 -1.14
C ARG A 429 10.81 -11.09 0.26
N THR A 430 9.66 -11.69 0.61
CA THR A 430 9.04 -11.60 1.94
C THR A 430 9.38 -12.78 2.82
N MET A 431 9.97 -13.82 2.25
CA MET A 431 10.32 -15.07 2.90
C MET A 431 11.83 -15.23 3.07
N GLY A 432 12.22 -16.03 4.04
CA GLY A 432 13.63 -16.29 4.24
C GLY A 432 13.87 -17.29 5.35
N TYR A 433 15.15 -17.56 5.59
CA TYR A 433 15.58 -18.32 6.76
C TYR A 433 16.89 -17.75 7.29
N PHE A 434 17.16 -18.02 8.54
CA PHE A 434 18.43 -17.74 9.16
C PHE A 434 18.72 -18.71 10.30
N GLU A 435 20.00 -18.89 10.59
CA GLU A 435 20.45 -19.68 11.73
C GLU A 435 20.95 -18.78 12.84
N TYR A 436 20.58 -19.09 14.08
CA TYR A 436 21.11 -18.42 15.26
C TYR A 436 21.20 -19.40 16.43
N GLY A 437 22.38 -19.49 17.07
CA GLY A 437 22.64 -20.46 18.12
C GLY A 437 22.39 -21.90 17.65
N ASP A 438 21.50 -22.59 18.32
CA ASP A 438 21.11 -23.96 18.00
C ASP A 438 19.73 -24.03 17.32
N ALA A 439 19.28 -22.91 16.76
CA ALA A 439 18.00 -22.77 16.06
C ALA A 439 18.16 -22.38 14.59
N ILE A 440 17.23 -22.88 13.79
CA ILE A 440 16.93 -22.36 12.46
C ILE A 440 15.54 -21.75 12.50
N PHE A 441 15.41 -20.56 11.95
CA PHE A 441 14.17 -19.84 11.77
C PHE A 441 13.83 -19.81 10.29
N VAL A 442 12.60 -20.22 9.93
CA VAL A 442 12.07 -20.14 8.57
C VAL A 442 10.86 -19.24 8.59
N ILE A 443 10.87 -18.22 7.76
CA ILE A 443 9.81 -17.23 7.64
C ILE A 443 9.04 -17.52 6.37
N LEU A 444 7.73 -17.73 6.51
CA LEU A 444 6.79 -17.99 5.43
C LEU A 444 5.87 -16.79 5.23
N ASN A 445 5.31 -16.69 4.01
CA ASN A 445 4.30 -15.70 3.71
C ASN A 445 2.96 -16.41 3.45
N GLY A 446 2.09 -16.44 4.46
CA GLY A 446 0.74 -17.01 4.34
C GLY A 446 -0.24 -16.17 3.53
N GLU A 447 0.12 -14.90 3.24
CA GLU A 447 -0.73 -13.92 2.56
C GLU A 447 -0.47 -13.97 1.03
N VAL A 448 -1.00 -15.00 0.39
CA VAL A 448 -0.72 -15.27 -1.02
C VAL A 448 -1.91 -14.91 -1.90
N THR A 449 -1.65 -14.16 -2.97
CA THR A 449 -2.58 -13.83 -4.03
C THR A 449 -1.97 -14.14 -5.41
N PRO A 450 -2.72 -14.37 -6.48
CA PRO A 450 -4.19 -14.44 -6.53
C PRO A 450 -4.74 -15.75 -5.96
N ALA A 451 -5.97 -15.72 -5.52
CA ALA A 451 -6.63 -16.84 -4.83
C ALA A 451 -6.66 -18.15 -5.64
N ASP A 452 -6.74 -18.07 -6.96
CA ASP A 452 -6.75 -19.23 -7.88
C ASP A 452 -5.40 -19.97 -7.93
N LYS A 453 -4.29 -19.31 -7.56
CA LYS A 453 -2.95 -19.89 -7.48
C LYS A 453 -2.47 -20.14 -6.06
N LYS A 454 -3.29 -19.80 -5.06
CA LYS A 454 -2.91 -19.88 -3.66
C LYS A 454 -2.38 -21.25 -3.27
N ALA A 455 -3.12 -22.32 -3.58
CA ALA A 455 -2.71 -23.68 -3.27
C ALA A 455 -1.37 -24.08 -3.92
N GLU A 456 -1.14 -23.69 -5.19
CA GLU A 456 0.10 -23.98 -5.88
C GLU A 456 1.30 -23.24 -5.25
N ILE A 457 1.13 -21.96 -4.93
CA ILE A 457 2.18 -21.12 -4.33
C ILE A 457 2.52 -21.64 -2.94
N MET A 458 1.51 -21.90 -2.11
CA MET A 458 1.70 -22.46 -0.76
C MET A 458 2.38 -23.83 -0.79
N LYS A 459 2.05 -24.67 -1.77
CA LYS A 459 2.74 -25.96 -1.95
C LYS A 459 4.23 -25.77 -2.20
N LYS A 460 4.60 -24.83 -3.07
CA LYS A 460 6.02 -24.54 -3.34
C LYS A 460 6.72 -23.93 -2.12
N GLU A 461 6.03 -23.08 -1.39
CA GLU A 461 6.52 -22.51 -0.14
C GLU A 461 6.81 -23.59 0.91
N LEU A 462 5.87 -24.51 1.13
CA LEU A 462 6.05 -25.65 2.04
C LEU A 462 7.16 -26.61 1.57
N GLN A 463 7.26 -26.88 0.25
CA GLN A 463 8.35 -27.68 -0.30
C GLN A 463 9.71 -27.02 -0.07
N TRP A 464 9.80 -25.69 -0.27
CA TRP A 464 11.00 -24.94 0.02
C TRP A 464 11.31 -24.97 1.52
N CYS A 465 10.33 -24.68 2.39
CA CYS A 465 10.47 -24.74 3.84
C CYS A 465 11.03 -26.11 4.28
N LYS A 466 10.40 -27.20 3.80
CA LYS A 466 10.87 -28.55 4.09
C LYS A 466 12.32 -28.75 3.66
N SER A 467 12.70 -28.30 2.47
CA SER A 467 14.07 -28.44 1.97
C SER A 467 15.10 -27.72 2.86
N VAL A 468 14.74 -26.53 3.37
CA VAL A 468 15.58 -25.75 4.29
C VAL A 468 15.72 -26.46 5.64
N LEU A 469 14.63 -26.98 6.18
CA LEU A 469 14.63 -27.69 7.46
C LEU A 469 15.40 -29.02 7.38
N ASP A 470 15.26 -29.74 6.29
CA ASP A 470 15.96 -31.02 6.06
C ASP A 470 17.49 -30.82 5.89
N ALA A 471 17.90 -29.67 5.33
CA ALA A 471 19.31 -29.32 5.16
C ALA A 471 19.98 -28.80 6.44
N SER A 472 19.21 -28.49 7.48
CA SER A 472 19.71 -27.91 8.74
C SER A 472 20.01 -29.00 9.78
N ASP A 473 21.15 -28.88 10.45
CA ASP A 473 21.54 -29.69 11.61
C ASP A 473 21.13 -29.10 12.95
N LYS A 474 20.41 -27.95 12.91
CA LYS A 474 19.98 -27.26 14.13
C LYS A 474 18.97 -28.06 14.93
N LYS A 475 19.11 -27.99 16.26
CA LYS A 475 18.23 -28.68 17.21
C LYS A 475 16.81 -28.13 17.19
N TRP A 476 16.68 -26.78 17.18
CA TRP A 476 15.40 -26.09 17.20
C TRP A 476 15.03 -25.67 15.79
N ARG A 477 13.85 -26.08 15.35
CA ARG A 477 13.26 -25.73 14.05
C ARG A 477 12.04 -24.88 14.31
N ILE A 478 12.13 -23.60 13.97
CA ILE A 478 11.11 -22.59 14.23
C ILE A 478 10.60 -22.11 12.88
N VAL A 479 9.33 -22.34 12.60
CA VAL A 479 8.65 -21.84 11.41
C VAL A 479 7.70 -20.75 11.83
N MET A 480 7.72 -19.64 11.12
CA MET A 480 6.95 -18.45 11.44
C MET A 480 6.07 -18.07 10.26
N THR A 481 4.82 -17.81 10.55
CA THR A 481 3.81 -17.27 9.64
C THR A 481 2.92 -16.31 10.41
N HIS A 482 2.30 -15.34 9.74
CA HIS A 482 1.42 -14.39 10.40
C HIS A 482 0.13 -15.08 10.88
N ALA A 483 -0.63 -15.64 9.96
CA ALA A 483 -1.82 -16.42 10.33
C ALA A 483 -1.41 -17.80 10.87
N GLY A 484 -1.87 -18.12 12.10
CA GLY A 484 -1.61 -19.43 12.71
C GLY A 484 -2.41 -20.54 12.04
N PRO A 485 -1.84 -21.76 11.92
CA PRO A 485 -2.56 -22.91 11.32
C PRO A 485 -3.71 -23.40 12.22
N TYR A 486 -3.76 -22.96 13.47
CA TYR A 486 -4.82 -23.28 14.43
C TYR A 486 -5.26 -22.02 15.16
N THR A 487 -6.58 -21.88 15.36
CA THR A 487 -7.18 -20.77 16.12
C THR A 487 -8.28 -21.28 17.03
N SER A 488 -8.46 -20.61 18.17
CA SER A 488 -9.60 -20.83 19.09
C SER A 488 -10.59 -19.65 19.05
N ASN A 489 -10.33 -18.61 18.26
CA ASN A 489 -11.04 -17.33 18.31
C ASN A 489 -11.92 -17.03 17.09
N HIS A 490 -11.76 -17.77 16.00
CA HIS A 490 -12.57 -17.67 14.80
C HIS A 490 -13.21 -19.01 14.45
N ASP A 491 -14.21 -19.01 13.58
CA ASP A 491 -14.78 -20.24 13.06
C ASP A 491 -13.63 -21.13 12.55
N PRO A 492 -13.47 -22.36 13.06
CA PRO A 492 -12.42 -23.27 12.62
C PRO A 492 -12.42 -23.50 11.09
N LEU A 493 -13.53 -23.20 10.41
CA LEU A 493 -13.64 -23.29 8.98
C LEU A 493 -12.83 -22.21 8.25
N ASP A 494 -12.76 -20.97 8.78
CA ASP A 494 -12.04 -19.89 8.13
C ASP A 494 -10.51 -20.10 8.11
N VAL A 495 -9.96 -20.69 9.17
CA VAL A 495 -8.52 -21.00 9.25
C VAL A 495 -8.21 -22.38 8.67
N ARG A 496 -9.14 -23.30 8.77
CA ARG A 496 -9.02 -24.66 8.25
C ARG A 496 -8.97 -24.67 6.72
N ASP A 497 -9.75 -23.80 6.07
CA ASP A 497 -9.70 -23.63 4.62
C ASP A 497 -8.38 -23.01 4.12
N TYR A 498 -7.67 -22.27 5.00
CA TYR A 498 -6.38 -21.68 4.66
C TYR A 498 -5.21 -22.69 4.68
N TYR A 499 -5.19 -23.63 5.64
CA TYR A 499 -4.00 -24.46 5.90
C TYR A 499 -4.24 -25.97 6.01
N ILE A 500 -5.49 -26.43 6.19
CA ILE A 500 -5.75 -27.81 6.63
C ILE A 500 -6.70 -28.59 5.72
N ASN A 501 -7.53 -27.96 4.90
CA ASN A 501 -8.55 -28.66 4.11
C ASN A 501 -8.06 -29.26 2.79
N ASP A 502 -6.78 -29.13 2.48
CA ASP A 502 -6.23 -29.85 1.34
C ASP A 502 -5.68 -31.19 1.82
N SER A 503 -6.44 -32.26 1.55
CA SER A 503 -6.08 -33.65 1.92
C SER A 503 -4.75 -34.13 1.33
N GLU A 504 -4.08 -33.32 0.51
CA GLU A 504 -2.73 -33.58 0.01
C GLU A 504 -1.62 -33.14 1.00
N TYR A 505 -1.96 -32.45 2.12
CA TYR A 505 -0.97 -31.92 3.06
C TYR A 505 -1.10 -32.47 4.50
N SER A 506 -2.02 -33.38 4.77
CA SER A 506 -2.16 -34.08 6.06
C SER A 506 -1.36 -35.37 6.10
#